data_8eaac4482861405d7a3cc08df8ff4425
#
_entry.id   8eaac4482861405d7a3cc08df8ff4425
#
_cell.length_a   1.000
_cell.length_b   1.000
_cell.length_c   1.000
_cell.angle_alpha   90.00
_cell.angle_beta   90.00
_cell.angle_gamma   90.00
#
_symmetry.space_group_name_H-M   'P 1'
#
loop_
_entity.id
_entity.type
_entity.pdbx_description
1 polymer ?
#
loop_
_entity_poly.entity_id
_entity_poly.type
_entity_poly.pdbx_seq_one_letter_code
_entity_poly.pdbx_strand_id
1 'polypeptide(L)'
;MIAGCIPEWQGRILLCRRSIKPRYGLWTIPAGFMENGETLEQAAKRETDEEACAKVELAGLYALSNLPHVNQVYVIFRGKLVDGSFAPGLESLETALFEESEIPWHEIAFPVVTRALKRYFDDRLGQQYLPFIDTIAPRR
;
A
#
# COMPACT_ATOMS: atom_id res chain seq x y z
N MET A 1 -14.35 -2.81 2.80
CA MET A 1 -12.96 -3.23 3.08
C MET A 1 -12.07 -2.81 1.93
N ILE A 2 -10.94 -2.21 2.24
CA ILE A 2 -9.92 -1.88 1.26
C ILE A 2 -8.72 -2.76 1.56
N ALA A 3 -8.22 -3.47 0.55
CA ALA A 3 -7.09 -4.38 0.69
C ALA A 3 -5.94 -3.93 -0.19
N GLY A 4 -4.74 -4.01 0.34
CA GLY A 4 -3.54 -3.65 -0.40
C GLY A 4 -2.30 -4.23 0.23
N CYS A 5 -1.15 -3.87 -0.31
CA CYS A 5 0.11 -4.37 0.22
C CYS A 5 1.21 -3.31 0.13
N ILE A 6 2.25 -3.53 0.93
CA ILE A 6 3.52 -2.80 0.84
C ILE A 6 4.45 -3.72 0.03
N PRO A 7 4.61 -3.47 -1.28
CA PRO A 7 5.39 -4.37 -2.14
C PRO A 7 6.86 -3.99 -2.11
N GLU A 8 7.68 -4.92 -1.68
CA GLU A 8 9.12 -4.72 -1.56
C GLU A 8 9.88 -5.40 -2.69
N TRP A 9 10.95 -4.77 -3.15
CA TRP A 9 11.92 -5.35 -4.06
C TRP A 9 13.31 -4.80 -3.76
N GLN A 10 14.21 -5.68 -3.33
CA GLN A 10 15.62 -5.32 -3.05
C GLN A 10 15.76 -4.12 -2.10
N GLY A 11 14.96 -4.12 -1.02
CA GLY A 11 15.00 -3.08 0.00
C GLY A 11 14.24 -1.81 -0.33
N ARG A 12 13.60 -1.76 -1.51
CA ARG A 12 12.80 -0.62 -1.95
C ARG A 12 11.32 -0.95 -1.94
N ILE A 13 10.49 0.07 -1.87
CA ILE A 13 9.03 -0.08 -1.85
C ILE A 13 8.45 0.49 -3.13
N LEU A 14 7.57 -0.29 -3.76
CA LEU A 14 6.85 0.13 -4.97
C LEU A 14 5.66 1.00 -4.57
N LEU A 15 5.62 2.21 -5.11
CA LEU A 15 4.48 3.12 -4.94
C LEU A 15 3.90 3.48 -6.31
N CYS A 16 2.61 3.86 -6.28
CA CYS A 16 1.85 4.28 -7.45
C CYS A 16 1.42 5.72 -7.28
N ARG A 17 1.52 6.51 -8.34
CA ARG A 17 1.05 7.89 -8.35
C ARG A 17 -0.35 7.94 -8.95
N ARG A 18 -1.31 8.42 -8.18
CA ARG A 18 -2.73 8.36 -8.52
C ARG A 18 -3.08 9.23 -9.72
N SER A 19 -3.86 8.68 -10.65
CA SER A 19 -4.42 9.43 -11.79
C SER A 19 -5.92 9.67 -11.66
N ILE A 20 -6.49 9.41 -10.48
CA ILE A 20 -7.93 9.57 -10.22
C ILE A 20 -8.13 10.36 -8.92
N LYS A 21 -9.33 10.95 -8.79
CA LYS A 21 -9.77 11.59 -7.55
C LYS A 21 -10.25 10.54 -6.54
N PRO A 22 -10.14 10.78 -5.24
CA PRO A 22 -9.47 11.92 -4.61
C PRO A 22 -7.95 11.79 -4.67
N ARG A 23 -7.27 12.87 -4.34
CA ARG A 23 -5.79 12.90 -4.20
C ARG A 23 -5.06 12.60 -5.52
N TYR A 24 -5.56 13.14 -6.63
CA TYR A 24 -4.89 13.06 -7.93
C TYR A 24 -3.43 13.56 -7.83
N GLY A 25 -2.52 12.81 -8.44
CA GLY A 25 -1.11 13.18 -8.50
C GLY A 25 -0.29 12.84 -7.28
N LEU A 26 -0.91 12.29 -6.23
CA LEU A 26 -0.20 11.89 -5.01
C LEU A 26 0.09 10.39 -5.00
N TRP A 27 1.07 10.00 -4.18
CA TRP A 27 1.58 8.64 -4.15
C TRP A 27 0.89 7.79 -3.09
N THR A 28 0.76 6.50 -3.37
CA THR A 28 0.15 5.54 -2.45
C THR A 28 0.70 4.14 -2.68
N ILE A 29 0.46 3.25 -1.73
CA ILE A 29 0.65 1.81 -1.97
C ILE A 29 -0.48 1.31 -2.86
N PRO A 30 -0.28 0.21 -3.63
CA PRO A 30 -1.39 -0.39 -4.37
C PRO A 30 -2.44 -0.94 -3.40
N ALA A 31 -3.68 -0.46 -3.53
CA ALA A 31 -4.80 -0.85 -2.69
C ALA A 31 -6.12 -0.44 -3.33
N GLY A 32 -7.19 -1.14 -3.02
CA GLY A 32 -8.52 -0.81 -3.49
C GLY A 32 -9.60 -1.64 -2.82
N PHE A 33 -10.83 -1.40 -3.21
CA PHE A 33 -11.97 -2.08 -2.65
C PHE A 33 -12.01 -3.56 -3.06
N MET A 34 -12.33 -4.42 -2.10
CA MET A 34 -12.60 -5.83 -2.41
C MET A 34 -13.79 -5.95 -3.34
N GLU A 35 -13.70 -6.90 -4.25
CA GLU A 35 -14.82 -7.31 -5.07
C GLU A 35 -15.54 -8.50 -4.42
N ASN A 36 -16.80 -8.71 -4.80
CA ASN A 36 -17.59 -9.84 -4.29
C ASN A 36 -16.90 -11.15 -4.63
N GLY A 37 -16.81 -12.03 -3.65
CA GLY A 37 -16.24 -13.36 -3.83
C GLY A 37 -14.71 -13.41 -3.71
N GLU A 38 -14.05 -12.28 -3.51
CA GLU A 38 -12.60 -12.27 -3.28
C GLU A 38 -12.25 -12.48 -1.81
N THR A 39 -11.12 -13.15 -1.58
CA THR A 39 -10.45 -13.07 -0.27
C THR A 39 -9.67 -11.77 -0.21
N LEU A 40 -9.26 -11.38 1.02
CA LEU A 40 -8.40 -10.20 1.21
C LEU A 40 -7.10 -10.32 0.44
N GLU A 41 -6.49 -11.52 0.45
CA GLU A 41 -5.24 -11.78 -0.26
C GLU A 41 -5.41 -11.64 -1.76
N GLN A 42 -6.51 -12.17 -2.31
CA GLN A 42 -6.81 -12.04 -3.74
C GLN A 42 -6.99 -10.57 -4.13
N ALA A 43 -7.71 -9.81 -3.31
CA ALA A 43 -7.93 -8.38 -3.56
C ALA A 43 -6.61 -7.60 -3.56
N ALA A 44 -5.74 -7.85 -2.58
CA ALA A 44 -4.45 -7.16 -2.50
C ALA A 44 -3.57 -7.46 -3.71
N LYS A 45 -3.53 -8.71 -4.16
CA LYS A 45 -2.77 -9.10 -5.35
C LYS A 45 -3.35 -8.50 -6.63
N ARG A 46 -4.67 -8.52 -6.77
CA ARG A 46 -5.35 -7.93 -7.94
C ARG A 46 -5.09 -6.43 -8.03
N GLU A 47 -5.23 -5.72 -6.91
CA GLU A 47 -4.99 -4.27 -6.88
C GLU A 47 -3.54 -3.93 -7.24
N THR A 48 -2.59 -4.73 -6.78
CA THR A 48 -1.17 -4.54 -7.12
C THR A 48 -0.95 -4.73 -8.63
N ASP A 49 -1.58 -5.73 -9.23
CA ASP A 49 -1.48 -5.97 -10.66
C ASP A 49 -2.18 -4.86 -11.46
N GLU A 50 -3.36 -4.42 -11.04
CA GLU A 50 -4.11 -3.38 -11.74
C GLU A 50 -3.43 -2.02 -11.68
N GLU A 51 -2.89 -1.64 -10.50
CA GLU A 51 -2.33 -0.31 -10.30
C GLU A 51 -0.85 -0.20 -10.69
N ALA A 52 -0.12 -1.29 -10.61
CA ALA A 52 1.32 -1.28 -10.80
C ALA A 52 1.83 -2.34 -11.78
N CYS A 53 0.95 -3.08 -12.43
CA CYS A 53 1.32 -4.16 -13.36
C CYS A 53 2.38 -5.09 -12.76
N ALA A 54 2.24 -5.40 -11.48
CA ALA A 54 3.23 -6.14 -10.71
C ALA A 54 2.63 -7.38 -10.08
N LYS A 55 3.39 -8.48 -10.13
CA LYS A 55 3.04 -9.71 -9.42
C LYS A 55 3.71 -9.69 -8.05
N VAL A 56 2.96 -10.00 -7.02
CA VAL A 56 3.45 -9.95 -5.64
C VAL A 56 3.15 -11.26 -4.92
N GLU A 57 4.10 -11.71 -4.10
CA GLU A 57 3.89 -12.73 -3.09
C GLU A 57 3.64 -12.05 -1.76
N LEU A 58 2.53 -12.38 -1.11
CA LEU A 58 2.21 -11.81 0.20
C LEU A 58 3.00 -12.54 1.28
N ALA A 59 3.63 -11.76 2.15
CA ALA A 59 4.46 -12.28 3.24
C ALA A 59 3.72 -12.31 4.58
N GLY A 60 2.49 -11.84 4.63
CA GLY A 60 1.65 -11.88 5.81
C GLY A 60 0.88 -10.59 6.04
N LEU A 61 -0.17 -10.68 6.84
CA LEU A 61 -0.94 -9.54 7.29
C LEU A 61 -0.05 -8.62 8.12
N TYR A 62 -0.11 -7.33 7.86
CA TYR A 62 0.71 -6.36 8.57
C TYR A 62 -0.10 -5.34 9.35
N ALA A 63 -1.08 -4.68 8.70
CA ALA A 63 -1.83 -3.63 9.37
C ALA A 63 -3.33 -3.76 9.12
N LEU A 64 -4.11 -3.55 10.17
CA LEU A 64 -5.54 -3.28 10.11
C LEU A 64 -5.73 -1.85 10.56
N SER A 65 -6.21 -0.99 9.67
CA SER A 65 -6.37 0.43 9.99
C SER A 65 -7.83 0.82 9.90
N ASN A 66 -8.37 1.26 11.04
CA ASN A 66 -9.76 1.71 11.15
C ASN A 66 -9.87 3.17 10.72
N LEU A 67 -10.79 3.47 9.82
CA LEU A 67 -11.16 4.84 9.45
C LEU A 67 -12.65 5.04 9.75
N PRO A 68 -13.03 5.21 11.03
CA PRO A 68 -14.44 5.22 11.40
C PRO A 68 -15.22 6.39 10.79
N HIS A 69 -14.56 7.51 10.55
CA HIS A 69 -15.20 8.70 9.95
C HIS A 69 -15.69 8.49 8.52
N VAL A 70 -15.19 7.47 7.83
CA VAL A 70 -15.64 7.12 6.47
C VAL A 70 -16.10 5.66 6.37
N ASN A 71 -16.27 4.99 7.50
CA ASN A 71 -16.75 3.60 7.57
C ASN A 71 -15.89 2.64 6.74
N GLN A 72 -14.56 2.81 6.81
CA GLN A 72 -13.62 1.98 6.07
C GLN A 72 -12.63 1.29 7.00
N VAL A 73 -12.18 0.13 6.57
CA VAL A 73 -11.05 -0.57 7.17
C VAL A 73 -10.07 -0.90 6.05
N TYR A 74 -8.82 -0.50 6.24
CA TYR A 74 -7.72 -0.91 5.36
C TYR A 74 -7.09 -2.17 5.92
N VAL A 75 -6.89 -3.16 5.04
CA VAL A 75 -6.17 -4.38 5.36
C VAL A 75 -4.90 -4.37 4.51
N ILE A 76 -3.77 -4.23 5.15
CA ILE A 76 -2.49 -4.05 4.46
C ILE A 76 -1.60 -5.25 4.75
N PHE A 77 -1.15 -5.91 3.68
CA PHE A 77 -0.20 -7.02 3.75
C PHE A 77 1.22 -6.53 3.47
N ARG A 78 2.19 -7.25 3.99
CA ARG A 78 3.55 -7.15 3.47
C ARG A 78 3.63 -8.01 2.21
N GLY A 79 4.32 -7.54 1.20
CA GLY A 79 4.48 -8.27 -0.04
C GLY A 79 5.88 -8.16 -0.60
N LYS A 80 6.21 -9.06 -1.51
CA LYS A 80 7.48 -9.05 -2.22
C LYS A 80 7.21 -9.24 -3.70
N LEU A 81 7.80 -8.40 -4.54
CA LEU A 81 7.65 -8.57 -5.98
C LEU A 81 8.27 -9.89 -6.42
N VAL A 82 7.60 -10.57 -7.34
CA VAL A 82 8.04 -11.89 -7.81
C VAL A 82 9.30 -11.78 -8.66
N ASP A 83 9.31 -10.80 -9.59
CA ASP A 83 10.43 -10.64 -10.54
C ASP A 83 10.91 -9.20 -10.69
N GLY A 84 10.43 -8.30 -9.83
CA GLY A 84 10.82 -6.89 -9.90
C GLY A 84 10.21 -6.09 -11.04
N SER A 85 9.37 -6.68 -11.87
CA SER A 85 8.70 -5.98 -12.98
C SER A 85 7.52 -5.18 -12.49
N PHE A 86 7.37 -3.96 -13.01
CA PHE A 86 6.22 -3.10 -12.72
C PHE A 86 6.05 -2.08 -13.83
N ALA A 87 4.86 -1.48 -13.92
CA ALA A 87 4.54 -0.41 -14.86
C ALA A 87 3.26 0.27 -14.37
N PRO A 88 3.00 1.53 -14.76
CA PRO A 88 1.76 2.16 -14.35
C PRO A 88 0.55 1.49 -14.99
N GLY A 89 -0.44 1.14 -14.16
CA GLY A 89 -1.75 0.69 -14.63
C GLY A 89 -2.60 1.86 -15.08
N LEU A 90 -3.84 1.57 -15.50
CA LEU A 90 -4.73 2.58 -16.10
C LEU A 90 -5.05 3.75 -15.16
N GLU A 91 -5.07 3.51 -13.85
CA GLU A 91 -5.37 4.53 -12.85
C GLU A 91 -4.13 5.08 -12.15
N SER A 92 -2.96 4.88 -12.73
CA SER A 92 -1.69 5.37 -12.21
C SER A 92 -0.99 6.23 -13.25
N LEU A 93 -0.50 7.41 -12.82
CA LEU A 93 0.32 8.27 -13.68
C LEU A 93 1.70 7.70 -13.88
N GLU A 94 2.27 7.16 -12.80
CA GLU A 94 3.58 6.53 -12.79
C GLU A 94 3.69 5.57 -11.62
N THR A 95 4.69 4.70 -11.70
CA THR A 95 5.05 3.78 -10.62
C THR A 95 6.57 3.83 -10.46
N ALA A 96 7.05 3.67 -9.23
CA ALA A 96 8.48 3.69 -8.97
C ALA A 96 8.82 2.96 -7.67
N LEU A 97 10.06 2.49 -7.60
CA LEU A 97 10.63 1.91 -6.39
C LEU A 97 11.36 3.00 -5.62
N PHE A 98 11.14 3.05 -4.32
CA PHE A 98 11.74 4.06 -3.43
C PHE A 98 12.48 3.40 -2.29
N GLU A 99 13.71 3.87 -2.02
CA GLU A 99 14.35 3.64 -0.73
C GLU A 99 13.67 4.51 0.31
N GLU A 100 13.85 4.20 1.60
CA GLU A 100 13.25 4.98 2.69
C GLU A 100 13.56 6.48 2.56
N SER A 101 14.81 6.82 2.26
CA SER A 101 15.24 8.20 2.12
C SER A 101 14.64 8.93 0.91
N GLU A 102 14.09 8.17 -0.04
CA GLU A 102 13.52 8.72 -1.28
C GLU A 102 12.01 8.85 -1.24
N ILE A 103 11.36 8.31 -0.19
CA ILE A 103 9.90 8.35 -0.07
C ILE A 103 9.42 9.81 -0.07
N PRO A 104 8.50 10.16 -0.98
CA PRO A 104 7.97 11.53 -1.04
C PRO A 104 6.92 11.75 0.05
N TRP A 105 7.36 11.83 1.31
CA TRP A 105 6.47 11.85 2.48
C TRP A 105 5.40 12.93 2.42
N HIS A 106 5.71 14.11 1.85
CA HIS A 106 4.75 15.20 1.72
C HIS A 106 3.75 15.00 0.58
N GLU A 107 3.98 14.01 -0.27
CA GLU A 107 3.14 13.71 -1.42
C GLU A 107 2.46 12.36 -1.30
N ILE A 108 2.39 11.79 -0.10
CA ILE A 108 1.62 10.57 0.15
C ILE A 108 0.13 10.93 0.26
N ALA A 109 -0.69 10.22 -0.50
CA ALA A 109 -2.09 10.56 -0.68
C ALA A 109 -2.92 10.45 0.60
N PHE A 110 -2.65 9.45 1.43
CA PHE A 110 -3.51 9.11 2.57
C PHE A 110 -2.70 8.93 3.85
N PRO A 111 -3.18 9.50 5.00
CA PRO A 111 -2.49 9.33 6.28
C PRO A 111 -2.31 7.86 6.70
N VAL A 112 -3.25 6.99 6.35
CA VAL A 112 -3.15 5.56 6.66
C VAL A 112 -1.91 4.95 6.02
N VAL A 113 -1.59 5.36 4.80
CA VAL A 113 -0.41 4.88 4.08
C VAL A 113 0.88 5.41 4.71
N THR A 114 0.91 6.71 5.02
CA THR A 114 2.06 7.32 5.70
C THR A 114 2.39 6.58 7.00
N ARG A 115 1.38 6.33 7.83
CA ARG A 115 1.56 5.66 9.13
C ARG A 115 2.05 4.23 8.94
N ALA A 116 1.46 3.49 8.01
CA ALA A 116 1.87 2.11 7.74
C ALA A 116 3.31 2.03 7.24
N LEU A 117 3.70 2.92 6.32
CA LEU A 117 5.06 2.94 5.78
C LEU A 117 6.09 3.32 6.85
N LYS A 118 5.81 4.31 7.69
CA LYS A 118 6.73 4.70 8.77
C LYS A 118 6.96 3.54 9.73
N ARG A 119 5.89 2.86 10.12
CA ARG A 119 6.02 1.69 11.00
C ARG A 119 6.77 0.55 10.31
N TYR A 120 6.54 0.37 9.01
CA TYR A 120 7.22 -0.66 8.24
C TYR A 120 8.75 -0.45 8.26
N PHE A 121 9.21 0.77 8.05
CA PHE A 121 10.64 1.06 8.08
C PHE A 121 11.23 0.94 9.48
N ASP A 122 10.50 1.32 10.53
CA ASP A 122 10.92 1.12 11.91
C ASP A 122 11.05 -0.38 12.22
N ASP A 123 10.06 -1.18 11.84
CA ASP A 123 10.08 -2.62 12.05
C ASP A 123 11.21 -3.29 11.29
N ARG A 124 11.56 -2.76 10.11
CA ARG A 124 12.65 -3.27 9.28
C ARG A 124 14.00 -3.17 10.00
N LEU A 125 14.22 -2.12 10.77
CA LEU A 125 15.44 -1.95 11.55
C LEU A 125 15.61 -3.09 12.56
N GLY A 126 14.52 -3.53 13.19
CA GLY A 126 14.51 -4.64 14.12
C GLY A 126 14.29 -6.00 13.46
N GLN A 127 14.06 -6.05 12.16
CA GLN A 127 13.76 -7.25 11.40
C GLN A 127 12.58 -8.04 11.97
N GLN A 128 11.61 -7.34 12.56
CA GLN A 128 10.45 -7.97 13.18
C GLN A 128 9.18 -7.18 12.81
N TYR A 129 8.35 -7.78 11.95
CA TYR A 129 7.15 -7.17 11.41
C TYR A 129 5.92 -7.74 12.13
N LEU A 130 5.62 -7.22 13.31
CA LEU A 130 4.44 -7.65 14.05
C LEU A 130 3.18 -6.97 13.50
N PRO A 131 2.13 -7.73 13.21
CA PRO A 131 0.86 -7.14 12.79
C PRO A 131 0.31 -6.19 13.87
N PHE A 132 -0.35 -5.12 13.43
CA PHE A 132 -0.90 -4.14 14.36
C PHE A 132 -2.26 -3.63 13.89
N ILE A 133 -3.02 -3.09 14.85
CA ILE A 133 -4.29 -2.41 14.59
C ILE A 133 -4.09 -0.94 14.90
N ASP A 134 -4.53 -0.07 13.97
CA ASP A 134 -4.43 1.37 14.11
C ASP A 134 -5.78 2.02 13.85
N THR A 135 -5.97 3.23 14.32
CA THR A 135 -7.17 4.01 14.05
C THR A 135 -6.74 5.40 13.59
N ILE A 136 -7.25 5.80 12.44
CA ILE A 136 -6.91 7.08 11.83
C ILE A 136 -8.00 8.09 12.19
N ALA A 137 -7.60 9.18 12.86
CA ALA A 137 -8.49 10.28 13.15
C ALA A 137 -8.75 11.12 11.91
N PRO A 138 -9.94 11.75 11.77
CA PRO A 138 -10.19 12.64 10.64
C PRO A 138 -9.27 13.85 10.70
N ARG A 139 -8.87 14.34 9.52
CA ARG A 139 -8.13 15.61 9.42
C ARG A 139 -9.04 16.78 9.78
N ARG A 140 -8.45 17.73 10.47
CA ARG A 140 -9.11 18.99 10.78
C ARG A 140 -8.59 20.11 9.88
#